data_7dff4c964942ba7f53011fd8b6e6db3b
#
_entry.id   7dff4c964942ba7f53011fd8b6e6db3b
#
_cell.length_a   1.000
_cell.length_b   1.000
_cell.length_c   1.000
_cell.angle_alpha   90.00
_cell.angle_beta   90.00
_cell.angle_gamma   90.00
#
_symmetry.space_group_name_H-M   'P 1'
#
loop_
_entity.id
_entity.type
_entity.pdbx_description
1 polymer ?
#
loop_
_entity_poly.entity_id
_entity_poly.type
_entity_poly.pdbx_seq_one_letter_code
_entity_poly.pdbx_strand_id
1 'polypeptide(L)'
;FGGEQEFGRKAGTENVIGISAFQIALEACVSKMDSEHANNLNLHKKLVDGVKKISKNIIIPALDSEKDASISTLIFPGLKSENIIIGLDIEGIAVSAGAACSSGKIGGSHVLRALKYSESDANSAIRVSFGWHNYPEQVDFFLKTLDNTLQGMNFNF
;
A
#
# COMPACT_ATOMS: atom_id res chain seq x y z
N PHE A 1 20.21 -7.65 -34.17
CA PHE A 1 20.38 -8.91 -34.91
C PHE A 1 19.10 -9.74 -34.71
N GLY A 2 18.40 -10.12 -35.78
CA GLY A 2 17.16 -10.91 -35.76
C GLY A 2 16.21 -10.51 -36.90
N GLY A 3 14.98 -11.04 -36.88
CA GLY A 3 13.94 -10.73 -37.85
C GLY A 3 13.30 -9.34 -37.65
N GLU A 4 12.43 -8.98 -38.60
CA GLU A 4 11.75 -7.68 -38.65
C GLU A 4 10.43 -7.62 -37.86
N GLN A 5 10.21 -8.58 -36.92
CA GLN A 5 8.99 -8.63 -36.14
C GLN A 5 8.82 -7.31 -35.33
N GLU A 6 7.58 -6.96 -35.00
CA GLU A 6 7.21 -5.74 -34.28
C GLU A 6 7.76 -4.46 -34.97
N PHE A 7 7.68 -4.42 -36.31
CA PHE A 7 8.21 -3.31 -37.12
C PHE A 7 9.71 -3.06 -36.89
N GLY A 8 10.50 -4.15 -36.72
CA GLY A 8 11.93 -4.08 -36.47
C GLY A 8 12.31 -3.68 -35.03
N ARG A 9 11.35 -3.51 -34.13
CA ARG A 9 11.60 -3.09 -32.73
C ARG A 9 11.99 -4.24 -31.82
N LYS A 10 11.44 -5.44 -32.08
CA LYS A 10 11.66 -6.63 -31.25
C LYS A 10 11.70 -7.87 -32.15
N ALA A 11 12.86 -8.43 -32.36
CA ALA A 11 13.02 -9.69 -33.10
C ALA A 11 12.50 -10.89 -32.28
N GLY A 12 12.11 -11.96 -32.96
CA GLY A 12 11.59 -13.20 -32.40
C GLY A 12 10.07 -13.29 -32.48
N THR A 13 9.56 -14.52 -32.35
CA THR A 13 8.12 -14.80 -32.40
C THR A 13 7.39 -14.04 -31.29
N GLU A 14 6.27 -13.45 -31.62
CA GLU A 14 5.44 -12.70 -30.69
C GLU A 14 4.89 -13.62 -29.58
N ASN A 15 4.88 -13.12 -28.36
CA ASN A 15 4.29 -13.82 -27.21
C ASN A 15 2.77 -13.71 -27.22
N VAL A 16 2.12 -14.42 -28.14
CA VAL A 16 0.66 -14.35 -28.33
C VAL A 16 -0.11 -14.69 -27.06
N ILE A 17 0.35 -15.68 -26.28
CA ILE A 17 -0.29 -16.08 -25.02
C ILE A 17 -0.24 -14.91 -24.03
N GLY A 18 0.91 -14.29 -23.86
CA GLY A 18 1.07 -13.13 -22.96
C GLY A 18 0.25 -11.92 -23.42
N ILE A 19 0.19 -11.68 -24.73
CA ILE A 19 -0.61 -10.57 -25.30
C ILE A 19 -2.11 -10.80 -25.05
N SER A 20 -2.60 -12.02 -25.31
CA SER A 20 -4.01 -12.37 -25.08
C SER A 20 -4.39 -12.31 -23.60
N ALA A 21 -3.51 -12.80 -22.72
CA ALA A 21 -3.73 -12.71 -21.27
C ALA A 21 -3.76 -11.25 -20.77
N PHE A 22 -2.88 -10.41 -21.31
CA PHE A 22 -2.85 -8.97 -21.02
C PHE A 22 -4.13 -8.27 -21.47
N GLN A 23 -4.63 -8.58 -22.67
CA GLN A 23 -5.88 -8.04 -23.18
C GLN A 23 -7.05 -8.35 -22.21
N ILE A 24 -7.21 -9.62 -21.83
CA ILE A 24 -8.29 -10.05 -20.93
C ILE A 24 -8.19 -9.34 -19.57
N ALA A 25 -6.98 -9.25 -19.02
CA ALA A 25 -6.74 -8.55 -17.77
C ALA A 25 -7.06 -7.06 -17.87
N LEU A 26 -6.67 -6.41 -18.96
CA LEU A 26 -6.95 -4.98 -19.19
C LEU A 26 -8.45 -4.71 -19.31
N GLU A 27 -9.17 -5.52 -20.09
CA GLU A 27 -10.62 -5.40 -20.22
C GLU A 27 -11.33 -5.57 -18.86
N ALA A 28 -10.91 -6.53 -18.05
CA ALA A 28 -11.42 -6.73 -16.70
C ALA A 28 -11.14 -5.55 -15.79
N CYS A 29 -9.92 -4.98 -15.83
CA CYS A 29 -9.56 -3.79 -15.05
C CYS A 29 -10.40 -2.58 -15.45
N VAL A 30 -10.51 -2.29 -16.76
CA VAL A 30 -11.26 -1.13 -17.25
C VAL A 30 -12.74 -1.24 -16.91
N SER A 31 -13.34 -2.44 -17.07
CA SER A 31 -14.77 -2.64 -16.78
C SER A 31 -15.15 -2.46 -15.30
N LYS A 32 -14.19 -2.60 -14.38
CA LYS A 32 -14.42 -2.49 -12.94
C LYS A 32 -13.88 -1.20 -12.32
N MET A 33 -13.17 -0.38 -13.08
CA MET A 33 -12.39 0.75 -12.58
C MET A 33 -13.21 1.68 -11.67
N ASP A 34 -14.40 2.11 -12.09
CA ASP A 34 -15.23 3.04 -11.31
C ASP A 34 -15.76 2.39 -10.02
N SER A 35 -16.18 1.13 -10.08
CA SER A 35 -16.68 0.41 -8.91
C SER A 35 -15.57 0.12 -7.90
N GLU A 36 -14.38 -0.22 -8.36
CA GLU A 36 -13.20 -0.43 -7.51
C GLU A 36 -12.73 0.87 -6.89
N HIS A 37 -12.73 1.96 -7.65
CA HIS A 37 -12.40 3.29 -7.12
C HIS A 37 -13.35 3.68 -5.98
N ALA A 38 -14.65 3.54 -6.18
CA ALA A 38 -15.66 3.82 -5.15
C ALA A 38 -15.48 2.94 -3.90
N ASN A 39 -15.21 1.63 -4.08
CA ASN A 39 -14.93 0.74 -2.98
C ASN A 39 -13.65 1.15 -2.22
N ASN A 40 -12.56 1.43 -2.92
CA ASN A 40 -11.30 1.84 -2.31
C ASN A 40 -11.43 3.16 -1.54
N LEU A 41 -12.20 4.12 -2.04
CA LEU A 41 -12.54 5.35 -1.31
C LEU A 41 -13.24 5.06 0.02
N ASN A 42 -14.20 4.13 0.02
CA ASN A 42 -14.91 3.73 1.24
C ASN A 42 -13.98 3.03 2.24
N LEU A 43 -13.15 2.09 1.77
CA LEU A 43 -12.16 1.39 2.61
C LEU A 43 -11.12 2.36 3.18
N HIS A 44 -10.63 3.28 2.36
CA HIS A 44 -9.69 4.32 2.78
C HIS A 44 -10.29 5.23 3.86
N LYS A 45 -11.51 5.71 3.66
CA LYS A 45 -12.22 6.52 4.66
C LYS A 45 -12.36 5.77 5.98
N LYS A 46 -12.80 4.51 5.92
CA LYS A 46 -12.93 3.66 7.11
C LYS A 46 -11.59 3.46 7.83
N LEU A 47 -10.51 3.22 7.08
CA LEU A 47 -9.16 3.12 7.62
C LEU A 47 -8.75 4.42 8.35
N VAL A 48 -8.88 5.56 7.68
CA VAL A 48 -8.52 6.87 8.24
C VAL A 48 -9.29 7.17 9.53
N ASP A 49 -10.61 6.97 9.50
CA ASP A 49 -11.47 7.22 10.66
C ASP A 49 -11.13 6.27 11.83
N GLY A 50 -10.80 5.02 11.53
CA GLY A 50 -10.38 4.04 12.53
C GLY A 50 -9.02 4.34 13.13
N VAL A 51 -8.02 4.65 12.30
CA VAL A 51 -6.66 5.01 12.75
C VAL A 51 -6.69 6.25 13.65
N LYS A 52 -7.47 7.27 13.32
CA LYS A 52 -7.64 8.48 14.16
C LYS A 52 -8.28 8.20 15.53
N LYS A 53 -9.09 7.12 15.63
CA LYS A 53 -9.65 6.69 16.91
C LYS A 53 -8.65 5.92 17.77
N ILE A 54 -7.74 5.17 17.13
CA ILE A 54 -6.67 4.46 17.84
C ILE A 54 -5.70 5.46 18.46
N SER A 55 -5.13 6.38 17.68
CA SER A 55 -4.24 7.40 18.20
C SER A 55 -4.16 8.62 17.28
N LYS A 56 -4.12 9.80 17.89
CA LYS A 56 -3.85 11.07 17.19
C LYS A 56 -2.39 11.24 16.80
N ASN A 57 -1.50 10.43 17.35
CA ASN A 57 -0.06 10.48 17.07
C ASN A 57 0.32 9.73 15.80
N ILE A 58 -0.60 8.92 15.24
CA ILE A 58 -0.39 8.28 13.94
C ILE A 58 -0.58 9.33 12.84
N ILE A 59 0.44 9.51 12.02
CA ILE A 59 0.43 10.50 10.94
C ILE A 59 0.02 9.81 9.63
N ILE A 60 -0.92 10.42 8.93
CA ILE A 60 -1.37 10.00 7.59
C ILE A 60 -0.91 11.07 6.60
N PRO A 61 0.18 10.85 5.84
CA PRO A 61 0.70 11.84 4.89
C PRO A 61 -0.30 12.21 3.80
N ALA A 62 -0.28 13.49 3.40
CA ALA A 62 -1.09 14.01 2.29
C ALA A 62 -2.58 13.65 2.40
N LEU A 63 -3.15 13.69 3.62
CA LEU A 63 -4.53 13.29 3.89
C LEU A 63 -5.53 14.10 3.06
N ASP A 64 -5.30 15.41 2.92
CA ASP A 64 -6.19 16.35 2.22
C ASP A 64 -5.86 16.53 0.73
N SER A 65 -4.91 15.75 0.20
CA SER A 65 -4.54 15.81 -1.20
C SER A 65 -5.36 14.82 -2.03
N GLU A 66 -5.62 15.17 -3.27
CA GLU A 66 -6.11 14.22 -4.26
C GLU A 66 -5.10 13.09 -4.45
N LYS A 67 -5.55 11.85 -4.30
CA LYS A 67 -4.69 10.67 -4.34
C LYS A 67 -5.48 9.42 -4.72
N ASP A 68 -4.77 8.39 -5.13
CA ASP A 68 -5.35 7.06 -5.26
C ASP A 68 -5.68 6.50 -3.87
N ALA A 69 -6.95 6.20 -3.65
CA ALA A 69 -7.45 5.65 -2.40
C ALA A 69 -7.07 4.17 -2.16
N SER A 70 -6.51 3.50 -3.17
CA SER A 70 -6.05 2.12 -3.04
C SER A 70 -4.80 1.97 -2.17
N ILE A 71 -4.07 3.08 -1.93
CA ILE A 71 -2.81 3.07 -1.17
C ILE A 71 -2.86 4.10 -0.06
N SER A 72 -2.57 3.66 1.16
CA SER A 72 -2.45 4.51 2.34
C SER A 72 -1.11 4.31 3.02
N THR A 73 -0.48 5.41 3.45
CA THR A 73 0.72 5.37 4.28
C THR A 73 0.35 5.80 5.69
N LEU A 74 0.81 5.03 6.68
CA LEU A 74 0.66 5.34 8.10
C LEU A 74 2.05 5.44 8.72
N ILE A 75 2.36 6.55 9.39
CA ILE A 75 3.62 6.78 10.09
C ILE A 75 3.37 6.67 11.59
N PHE A 76 4.23 5.94 12.28
CA PHE A 76 4.15 5.69 13.72
C PHE A 76 5.40 6.27 14.42
N PRO A 77 5.42 7.57 14.75
CA PRO A 77 6.59 8.22 15.32
C PRO A 77 7.14 7.46 16.53
N GLY A 78 8.44 7.20 16.52
CA GLY A 78 9.13 6.49 17.62
C GLY A 78 9.12 4.95 17.53
N LEU A 79 8.39 4.35 16.57
CA LEU A 79 8.44 2.91 16.31
C LEU A 79 9.23 2.59 15.05
N LYS A 80 9.66 1.34 14.93
CA LYS A 80 10.22 0.79 13.69
C LYS A 80 9.14 0.07 12.92
N SER A 81 9.02 0.36 11.62
CA SER A 81 8.01 -0.28 10.76
C SER A 81 8.12 -1.80 10.76
N GLU A 82 9.34 -2.35 10.86
CA GLU A 82 9.55 -3.79 10.89
C GLU A 82 8.83 -4.47 12.06
N ASN A 83 8.85 -3.86 13.25
CA ASN A 83 8.17 -4.42 14.42
C ASN A 83 6.65 -4.45 14.22
N ILE A 84 6.09 -3.39 13.65
CA ILE A 84 4.65 -3.29 13.35
C ILE A 84 4.26 -4.35 12.31
N ILE A 85 5.06 -4.48 11.25
CA ILE A 85 4.83 -5.48 10.18
C ILE A 85 4.86 -6.89 10.76
N ILE A 86 5.85 -7.22 11.59
CA ILE A 86 5.94 -8.53 12.24
C ILE A 86 4.70 -8.79 13.11
N GLY A 87 4.27 -7.80 13.90
CA GLY A 87 3.08 -7.95 14.74
C GLY A 87 1.80 -8.18 13.95
N LEU A 88 1.66 -7.52 12.80
CA LEU A 88 0.53 -7.71 11.89
C LEU A 88 0.61 -9.05 11.12
N ASP A 89 1.81 -9.44 10.69
CA ASP A 89 2.05 -10.68 9.92
C ASP A 89 1.74 -11.93 10.75
N ILE A 90 2.07 -11.94 12.04
CA ILE A 90 1.73 -13.04 12.97
C ILE A 90 0.21 -13.27 13.01
N GLU A 91 -0.57 -12.22 12.88
CA GLU A 91 -2.04 -12.26 12.84
C GLU A 91 -2.60 -12.46 11.42
N GLY A 92 -1.75 -12.72 10.42
CA GLY A 92 -2.13 -13.00 9.05
C GLY A 92 -2.44 -11.74 8.21
N ILE A 93 -1.96 -10.56 8.62
CA ILE A 93 -2.15 -9.31 7.90
C ILE A 93 -0.85 -8.90 7.20
N ALA A 94 -0.85 -8.95 5.87
CA ALA A 94 0.28 -8.53 5.05
C ALA A 94 0.23 -7.03 4.74
N VAL A 95 1.26 -6.30 5.16
CA VAL A 95 1.49 -4.89 4.82
C VAL A 95 2.95 -4.71 4.38
N SER A 96 3.31 -3.53 3.88
CA SER A 96 4.67 -3.28 3.41
C SER A 96 5.31 -2.10 4.14
N ALA A 97 6.63 -2.12 4.30
CA ALA A 97 7.40 -0.94 4.70
C ALA A 97 7.75 -0.08 3.49
N GLY A 98 7.74 1.23 3.67
CA GLY A 98 8.30 2.19 2.73
C GLY A 98 7.71 2.18 1.31
N ALA A 99 8.47 2.70 0.36
CA ALA A 99 8.11 2.69 -1.06
C ALA A 99 8.47 1.34 -1.72
N ALA A 100 7.64 0.89 -2.67
CA ALA A 100 7.81 -0.40 -3.35
C ALA A 100 9.21 -0.59 -3.98
N CYS A 101 9.82 0.49 -4.49
CA CYS A 101 11.16 0.47 -5.11
C CYS A 101 12.33 0.39 -4.10
N SER A 102 12.03 0.45 -2.80
CA SER A 102 13.03 0.42 -1.72
C SER A 102 13.09 -0.93 -1.01
N SER A 103 12.32 -1.93 -1.45
CA SER A 103 12.37 -3.28 -0.90
C SER A 103 13.78 -3.85 -1.07
N GLY A 104 14.48 -4.03 0.05
CA GLY A 104 15.87 -4.53 0.09
C GLY A 104 16.97 -3.46 0.21
N LYS A 105 16.66 -2.15 0.23
CA LYS A 105 17.63 -1.12 0.57
C LYS A 105 17.39 -0.61 1.99
N ILE A 106 18.44 -0.60 2.80
CA ILE A 106 18.45 0.04 4.11
C ILE A 106 18.29 1.54 3.88
N GLY A 107 17.14 2.09 4.27
CA GLY A 107 16.81 3.50 4.15
C GLY A 107 15.31 3.72 3.98
N GLY A 108 14.74 4.61 4.78
CA GLY A 108 13.30 4.90 4.79
C GLY A 108 12.76 5.38 3.44
N SER A 109 11.45 5.53 3.35
CA SER A 109 10.74 5.93 2.14
C SER A 109 11.29 7.24 1.55
N HIS A 110 11.86 7.17 0.34
CA HIS A 110 12.32 8.37 -0.38
C HIS A 110 11.15 9.34 -0.70
N VAL A 111 9.93 8.81 -0.83
CA VAL A 111 8.71 9.60 -1.02
C VAL A 111 8.44 10.46 0.22
N LEU A 112 8.50 9.87 1.43
CA LEU A 112 8.29 10.60 2.67
C LEU A 112 9.38 11.64 2.90
N ARG A 113 10.64 11.35 2.55
CA ARG A 113 11.72 12.34 2.58
C ARG A 113 11.48 13.49 1.61
N ALA A 114 10.97 13.24 0.41
CA ALA A 114 10.58 14.29 -0.53
C ALA A 114 9.43 15.16 0.02
N LEU A 115 8.53 14.57 0.80
CA LEU A 115 7.49 15.28 1.56
C LEU A 115 8.02 15.95 2.85
N LYS A 116 9.34 15.97 3.07
CA LYS A 116 10.05 16.60 4.20
C LYS A 116 9.76 15.97 5.58
N TYR A 117 9.32 14.72 5.63
CA TYR A 117 9.30 13.94 6.87
C TYR A 117 10.73 13.58 7.27
N SER A 118 10.97 13.45 8.57
CA SER A 118 12.27 13.05 9.11
C SER A 118 12.66 11.63 8.65
N GLU A 119 13.95 11.30 8.72
CA GLU A 119 14.40 9.93 8.43
C GLU A 119 13.81 8.91 9.41
N SER A 120 13.65 9.30 10.68
CA SER A 120 12.96 8.50 11.69
C SER A 120 11.53 8.20 11.29
N ASP A 121 10.75 9.21 10.86
CA ASP A 121 9.37 9.03 10.41
C ASP A 121 9.31 8.17 9.14
N ALA A 122 10.24 8.37 8.21
CA ALA A 122 10.31 7.57 7.00
C ALA A 122 10.59 6.08 7.27
N ASN A 123 11.31 5.77 8.37
CA ASN A 123 11.60 4.41 8.83
C ASN A 123 10.48 3.81 9.70
N SER A 124 9.55 4.63 10.19
CA SER A 124 8.42 4.21 11.00
C SER A 124 7.12 4.01 10.21
N ALA A 125 7.19 4.10 8.90
CA ALA A 125 6.02 4.08 8.02
C ALA A 125 5.69 2.69 7.50
N ILE A 126 4.42 2.32 7.56
CA ILE A 126 3.87 1.18 6.83
C ILE A 126 2.98 1.66 5.69
N ARG A 127 2.83 0.82 4.66
CA ARG A 127 1.92 1.03 3.55
C ARG A 127 0.84 -0.03 3.56
N VAL A 128 -0.40 0.43 3.64
CA VAL A 128 -1.61 -0.38 3.51
C VAL A 128 -2.12 -0.23 2.08
N SER A 129 -2.35 -1.34 1.39
CA SER A 129 -2.86 -1.35 0.03
C SER A 129 -4.17 -2.13 -0.04
N PHE A 130 -5.14 -1.58 -0.77
CA PHE A 130 -6.42 -2.23 -1.06
C PHE A 130 -6.46 -2.69 -2.51
N GLY A 131 -7.12 -3.80 -2.74
CA GLY A 131 -7.42 -4.32 -4.06
C GLY A 131 -8.88 -4.75 -4.18
N TRP A 132 -9.25 -5.24 -5.34
CA TRP A 132 -10.62 -5.60 -5.71
C TRP A 132 -11.30 -6.67 -4.84
N HIS A 133 -10.52 -7.42 -4.05
CA HIS A 133 -11.03 -8.42 -3.11
C HIS A 133 -11.16 -7.93 -1.67
N ASN A 134 -10.81 -6.67 -1.41
CA ASN A 134 -10.92 -6.15 -0.05
C ASN A 134 -12.33 -5.64 0.25
N TYR A 135 -12.76 -5.86 1.49
CA TYR A 135 -14.07 -5.49 2.00
C TYR A 135 -13.96 -4.89 3.41
N PRO A 136 -15.01 -4.16 3.88
CA PRO A 136 -14.93 -3.36 5.10
C PRO A 136 -14.58 -4.12 6.38
N GLU A 137 -14.95 -5.38 6.51
CA GLU A 137 -14.68 -6.21 7.69
C GLU A 137 -13.18 -6.52 7.84
N GLN A 138 -12.45 -6.58 6.72
CA GLN A 138 -10.98 -6.73 6.76
C GLN A 138 -10.31 -5.47 7.31
N VAL A 139 -10.86 -4.29 7.06
CA VAL A 139 -10.39 -3.04 7.65
C VAL A 139 -10.67 -3.03 9.16
N ASP A 140 -11.83 -3.52 9.61
CA ASP A 140 -12.12 -3.65 11.04
C ASP A 140 -11.14 -4.60 11.73
N PHE A 141 -10.85 -5.74 11.10
CA PHE A 141 -9.87 -6.69 11.60
C PHE A 141 -8.47 -6.08 11.66
N PHE A 142 -8.04 -5.39 10.59
CA PHE A 142 -6.77 -4.66 10.57
C PHE A 142 -6.67 -3.65 11.71
N LEU A 143 -7.69 -2.81 11.90
CA LEU A 143 -7.69 -1.77 12.93
C LEU A 143 -7.60 -2.35 14.34
N LYS A 144 -8.37 -3.42 14.61
CA LYS A 144 -8.31 -4.13 15.90
C LYS A 144 -6.94 -4.73 16.17
N THR A 145 -6.36 -5.40 15.16
CA THR A 145 -5.02 -6.01 15.28
C THR A 145 -3.93 -4.94 15.43
N LEU A 146 -4.04 -3.84 14.68
CA LEU A 146 -3.11 -2.72 14.79
C LEU A 146 -3.13 -2.12 16.21
N ASP A 147 -4.31 -1.88 16.77
CA ASP A 147 -4.45 -1.36 18.14
C ASP A 147 -3.77 -2.29 19.16
N ASN A 148 -4.06 -3.59 19.11
CA ASN A 148 -3.41 -4.59 19.98
C ASN A 148 -1.89 -4.59 19.82
N THR A 149 -1.40 -4.54 18.58
CA THR A 149 0.04 -4.53 18.27
C THR A 149 0.73 -3.29 18.87
N LEU A 150 0.11 -2.11 18.72
CA LEU A 150 0.63 -0.86 19.24
C LEU A 150 0.62 -0.81 20.77
N GLN A 151 -0.41 -1.35 21.42
CA GLN A 151 -0.46 -1.50 22.90
C GLN A 151 0.69 -2.37 23.40
N GLY A 152 0.98 -3.48 22.73
CA GLY A 152 2.12 -4.36 23.06
C GLY A 152 3.49 -3.69 22.88
N MET A 153 3.59 -2.62 22.09
CA MET A 153 4.82 -1.86 21.83
C MET A 153 4.96 -0.58 22.69
N ASN A 154 4.06 -0.34 23.63
CA ASN A 154 4.01 0.89 24.44
C ASN A 154 4.00 2.17 23.57
N PHE A 155 3.26 2.15 22.47
CA PHE A 155 3.09 3.35 21.62
C PHE A 155 2.36 4.45 22.41
N ASN A 156 2.82 5.67 22.28
CA ASN A 156 2.14 6.81 22.94
C ASN A 156 0.84 7.12 22.19
N PHE A 157 -0.31 6.92 22.84
CA PHE A 157 -1.66 7.16 22.32
C PHE A 157 -2.07 8.62 22.43
#